data_c57f4e62f945a7d7999fad19ca635e9b
#
_entry.id   c57f4e62f945a7d7999fad19ca635e9b
#
_cell.length_a   1.000
_cell.length_b   1.000
_cell.length_c   1.000
_cell.angle_alpha   90.00
_cell.angle_beta   90.00
_cell.angle_gamma   90.00
#
_symmetry.space_group_name_H-M   'P 1'
#
loop_
_entity.id
_entity.type
_entity.pdbx_description
1 polymer ?
#
loop_
_entity_poly.entity_id
_entity_poly.type
_entity_poly.pdbx_seq_one_letter_code
_entity_poly.pdbx_strand_id
1 'polypeptide(L)'
;RNKEGLKGKYKIVGQLGIGLIVGLVLWASPDVKINENINIENKNGQEIVVKHREVAHKSLKTTIPFIKGHNLDYSEITSFFGKHKVAAGWVLFVFMTILVVTAVSNGANLNDGMDGMCAGNSAIIGVALGILAYVSSHIQFAAYLNIMYIPGSQELVVFMCAFIGALIGFLWYNAY
;
A
#
# COMPACT_ATOMS: atom_id res chain seq x y z
N ARG A 1 18.16 -35.47 -8.83
CA ARG A 1 17.59 -34.12 -8.79
C ARG A 1 16.50 -34.11 -7.74
N ASN A 2 16.80 -33.52 -6.56
CA ASN A 2 15.86 -33.43 -5.44
C ASN A 2 14.60 -32.71 -5.90
N LYS A 3 13.47 -33.40 -5.88
CA LYS A 3 12.14 -32.82 -6.16
C LYS A 3 11.52 -32.14 -4.93
N GLU A 4 12.25 -32.09 -3.82
CA GLU A 4 11.83 -31.38 -2.63
C GLU A 4 11.98 -29.86 -2.89
N GLY A 5 10.86 -29.15 -2.88
CA GLY A 5 10.85 -27.70 -2.99
C GLY A 5 11.64 -27.00 -1.88
N LEU A 6 11.72 -25.68 -1.94
CA LEU A 6 12.45 -24.88 -0.96
C LEU A 6 11.92 -25.16 0.46
N LYS A 7 12.81 -25.51 1.40
CA LYS A 7 12.41 -25.73 2.79
C LYS A 7 11.75 -24.46 3.35
N GLY A 8 10.66 -24.59 4.09
CA GLY A 8 9.86 -23.47 4.61
C GLY A 8 10.67 -22.39 5.34
N LYS A 9 11.74 -22.74 6.02
CA LYS A 9 12.65 -21.80 6.69
C LYS A 9 13.26 -20.78 5.72
N TYR A 10 13.68 -21.21 4.54
CA TYR A 10 14.27 -20.31 3.54
C TYR A 10 13.23 -19.40 2.89
N LYS A 11 11.98 -19.88 2.76
CA LYS A 11 10.86 -19.03 2.34
C LYS A 11 10.64 -17.86 3.31
N ILE A 12 10.58 -18.15 4.60
CA ILE A 12 10.36 -17.12 5.64
C ILE A 12 11.52 -16.13 5.64
N VAL A 13 12.76 -16.58 5.56
CA VAL A 13 13.93 -15.69 5.50
C VAL A 13 13.86 -14.78 4.27
N GLY A 14 13.48 -15.29 3.11
CA GLY A 14 13.29 -14.50 1.90
C GLY A 14 12.17 -13.44 2.05
N GLN A 15 11.05 -13.82 2.63
CA GLN A 15 9.91 -12.92 2.88
C GLN A 15 10.27 -11.79 3.85
N LEU A 16 10.92 -12.13 4.96
CA LEU A 16 11.42 -11.15 5.93
C LEU A 16 12.45 -10.21 5.28
N GLY A 17 13.36 -10.76 4.46
CA GLY A 17 14.35 -9.96 3.72
C GLY A 17 13.70 -8.95 2.76
N ILE A 18 12.73 -9.38 1.95
CA ILE A 18 11.99 -8.49 1.05
C ILE A 18 11.20 -7.44 1.84
N GLY A 19 10.48 -7.84 2.89
CA GLY A 19 9.73 -6.93 3.73
C GLY A 19 10.63 -5.87 4.38
N LEU A 20 11.82 -6.25 4.82
CA LEU A 20 12.82 -5.33 5.37
C LEU A 20 13.33 -4.35 4.30
N ILE A 21 13.67 -4.84 3.10
CA ILE A 21 14.13 -3.99 2.00
C ILE A 21 13.04 -2.97 1.64
N VAL A 22 11.80 -3.40 1.46
CA VAL A 22 10.68 -2.50 1.16
C VAL A 22 10.49 -1.46 2.26
N GLY A 23 10.47 -1.89 3.54
CA GLY A 23 10.32 -0.98 4.68
C GLY A 23 11.45 0.05 4.76
N LEU A 24 12.70 -0.37 4.53
CA LEU A 24 13.85 0.54 4.51
C LEU A 24 13.84 1.50 3.32
N VAL A 25 13.43 1.05 2.14
CA VAL A 25 13.28 1.90 0.96
C VAL A 25 12.20 2.96 1.21
N LEU A 26 11.06 2.60 1.75
CA LEU A 26 10.00 3.55 2.12
C LEU A 26 10.47 4.55 3.17
N TRP A 27 11.30 4.11 4.12
CA TRP A 27 11.90 5.00 5.12
C TRP A 27 12.97 5.91 4.52
N ALA A 28 13.84 5.40 3.63
CA ALA A 28 15.00 6.14 3.12
C ALA A 28 14.63 7.06 1.94
N SER A 29 13.66 6.66 1.08
CA SER A 29 13.33 7.41 -0.13
C SER A 29 12.79 8.81 0.19
N PRO A 30 13.37 9.88 -0.40
CA PRO A 30 12.86 11.25 -0.27
C PRO A 30 11.59 11.49 -1.08
N ASP A 31 11.28 10.61 -2.03
CA ASP A 31 10.15 10.76 -2.97
C ASP A 31 8.84 10.26 -2.37
N VAL A 32 8.90 9.42 -1.33
CA VAL A 32 7.72 8.95 -0.61
C VAL A 32 7.22 10.05 0.32
N LYS A 33 6.34 10.90 -0.22
CA LYS A 33 5.71 12.02 0.47
C LYS A 33 4.21 11.94 0.34
N ILE A 34 3.52 12.34 1.39
CA ILE A 34 2.07 12.37 1.45
C ILE A 34 1.63 13.81 1.69
N ASN A 35 0.60 14.23 0.98
CA ASN A 35 -0.07 15.49 1.23
C ASN A 35 -1.28 15.22 2.12
N GLU A 36 -1.21 15.70 3.35
CA GLU A 36 -2.34 15.70 4.27
C GLU A 36 -3.12 17.01 4.13
N ASN A 37 -4.44 16.92 4.28
CA ASN A 37 -5.38 18.05 4.34
C ASN A 37 -5.66 18.78 3.01
N ILE A 38 -6.47 18.13 2.19
CA ILE A 38 -7.24 18.82 1.17
C ILE A 38 -8.57 19.21 1.83
N ASN A 39 -8.69 20.46 2.25
CA ASN A 39 -9.98 21.00 2.68
C ASN A 39 -10.66 21.64 1.48
N ILE A 40 -11.82 21.10 1.11
CA ILE A 40 -12.71 21.75 0.13
C ILE A 40 -13.58 22.74 0.91
N GLU A 41 -13.29 24.03 0.78
CA GLU A 41 -14.15 25.08 1.31
C GLU A 41 -15.15 25.49 0.23
N ASN A 42 -16.42 25.33 0.51
CA ASN A 42 -17.51 25.71 -0.38
C ASN A 42 -17.83 27.20 -0.13
N LYS A 43 -17.23 28.09 -0.89
CA LYS A 43 -17.52 29.52 -0.84
C LYS A 43 -18.31 29.92 -2.07
N ASN A 44 -19.56 30.40 -1.87
CA ASN A 44 -20.45 30.89 -2.91
C ASN A 44 -20.89 29.90 -4.01
N GLY A 45 -21.09 28.62 -3.66
CA GLY A 45 -21.58 27.62 -4.61
C GLY A 45 -20.56 27.15 -5.65
N GLN A 46 -19.33 27.61 -5.57
CA GLN A 46 -18.19 27.04 -6.31
C GLN A 46 -17.28 26.27 -5.36
N GLU A 47 -17.01 25.04 -5.69
CA GLU A 47 -16.03 24.23 -4.98
C GLU A 47 -14.63 24.82 -5.21
N ILE A 48 -14.16 25.61 -4.26
CA ILE A 48 -12.81 26.12 -4.26
C ILE A 48 -11.97 25.09 -3.50
N VAL A 49 -11.12 24.37 -4.20
CA VAL A 49 -10.08 23.55 -3.59
C VAL A 49 -9.08 24.51 -2.94
N VAL A 50 -9.26 24.77 -1.66
CA VAL A 50 -8.30 25.58 -0.90
C VAL A 50 -7.08 24.73 -0.68
N LYS A 51 -6.09 24.95 -1.52
CA LYS A 51 -4.76 24.37 -1.41
C LYS A 51 -4.08 24.97 -0.18
N HIS A 52 -4.29 24.41 1.01
CA HIS A 52 -3.46 24.75 2.14
C HIS A 52 -2.02 24.32 1.83
N ARG A 53 -1.08 25.21 2.10
CA ARG A 53 0.36 25.18 1.85
C ARG A 53 0.91 23.76 1.97
N GLU A 54 1.01 23.10 0.83
CA GLU A 54 1.45 21.72 0.69
C GLU A 54 2.95 21.63 0.93
N VAL A 55 3.35 21.42 2.15
CA VAL A 55 4.65 20.83 2.41
C VAL A 55 4.43 19.33 2.42
N ALA A 56 4.63 18.70 1.26
CA ALA A 56 4.68 17.26 1.17
C ALA A 56 5.74 16.75 2.16
N HIS A 57 5.32 16.08 3.21
CA HIS A 57 6.23 15.59 4.26
C HIS A 57 6.15 14.06 4.33
N LYS A 58 7.21 13.46 4.87
CA LYS A 58 7.19 12.05 5.22
C LYS A 58 6.18 11.83 6.34
N SER A 59 5.16 11.06 6.07
CA SER A 59 4.14 10.71 7.05
C SER A 59 4.37 9.31 7.59
N LEU A 60 4.15 9.15 8.89
CA LEU A 60 4.09 7.87 9.61
C LEU A 60 2.66 7.35 9.68
N LYS A 61 1.79 7.76 8.74
CA LYS A 61 0.38 7.38 8.74
C LYS A 61 0.10 6.32 7.69
N THR A 62 -0.71 5.35 8.06
CA THR A 62 -1.25 4.35 7.16
C THR A 62 -2.77 4.44 7.17
N THR A 63 -3.39 4.39 6.00
CA THR A 63 -4.86 4.37 5.90
C THR A 63 -5.39 3.02 6.35
N ILE A 64 -6.27 3.04 7.36
CA ILE A 64 -6.98 1.85 7.84
C ILE A 64 -8.47 2.03 7.61
N PRO A 65 -9.13 1.12 6.88
CA PRO A 65 -10.57 1.15 6.72
C PRO A 65 -11.26 0.93 8.08
N PHE A 66 -12.48 1.46 8.23
CA PHE A 66 -13.37 1.27 9.40
C PHE A 66 -13.00 2.02 10.68
N ILE A 67 -11.95 2.85 10.69
CA ILE A 67 -11.61 3.74 11.81
C ILE A 67 -12.04 5.17 11.48
N LYS A 68 -12.57 5.89 12.46
CA LYS A 68 -12.92 7.31 12.31
C LYS A 68 -11.65 8.12 12.00
N GLY A 69 -11.63 8.77 10.83
CA GLY A 69 -10.46 9.52 10.33
C GLY A 69 -9.57 8.72 9.39
N HIS A 70 -9.81 7.42 9.21
CA HIS A 70 -9.14 6.53 8.26
C HIS A 70 -7.60 6.47 8.34
N ASN A 71 -6.99 7.08 9.36
CA ASN A 71 -5.54 7.17 9.50
C ASN A 71 -5.06 6.55 10.81
N LEU A 72 -4.06 5.69 10.73
CA LEU A 72 -3.29 5.19 11.86
C LEU A 72 -1.95 5.90 11.88
N ASP A 73 -1.72 6.73 12.89
CA ASP A 73 -0.44 7.39 13.10
C ASP A 73 0.45 6.57 14.04
N TYR A 74 1.52 6.02 13.49
CA TYR A 74 2.47 5.22 14.29
C TYR A 74 3.19 6.06 15.34
N SER A 75 3.30 7.38 15.14
CA SER A 75 3.94 8.28 16.12
C SER A 75 3.06 8.48 17.35
N GLU A 76 1.74 8.39 17.21
CA GLU A 76 0.81 8.45 18.33
C GLU A 76 0.87 7.16 19.17
N ILE A 77 0.93 5.99 18.51
CA ILE A 77 1.07 4.70 19.20
C ILE A 77 2.37 4.65 20.01
N THR A 78 3.44 5.23 19.45
CA THR A 78 4.76 5.24 20.11
C THR A 78 4.97 6.47 21.03
N SER A 79 3.93 7.23 21.32
CA SER A 79 4.00 8.42 22.19
C SER A 79 4.57 8.13 23.57
N PHE A 80 4.41 6.89 24.05
CA PHE A 80 4.98 6.41 25.31
C PHE A 80 6.51 6.53 25.38
N PHE A 81 7.22 6.50 24.24
CA PHE A 81 8.68 6.63 24.17
C PHE A 81 9.18 8.09 24.22
N GLY A 82 8.32 9.08 24.48
CA GLY A 82 8.67 10.47 24.70
C GLY A 82 9.53 11.08 23.59
N LYS A 83 10.80 11.40 23.86
CA LYS A 83 11.72 12.04 22.90
C LYS A 83 12.02 11.17 21.66
N HIS A 84 11.89 9.85 21.76
CA HIS A 84 12.20 8.90 20.67
C HIS A 84 10.96 8.43 19.91
N LYS A 85 9.78 9.05 20.11
CA LYS A 85 8.52 8.66 19.50
C LYS A 85 8.59 8.52 17.98
N VAL A 86 9.28 9.41 17.27
CA VAL A 86 9.41 9.38 15.81
C VAL A 86 10.27 8.20 15.34
N ALA A 87 11.41 7.99 16.02
CA ALA A 87 12.28 6.85 15.68
C ALA A 87 11.57 5.51 15.97
N ALA A 88 10.91 5.41 17.11
CA ALA A 88 10.11 4.22 17.46
C ALA A 88 8.95 4.02 16.48
N GLY A 89 8.29 5.10 16.02
CA GLY A 89 7.27 5.06 14.99
C GLY A 89 7.77 4.47 13.67
N TRP A 90 8.98 4.87 13.23
CA TRP A 90 9.60 4.29 12.03
C TRP A 90 9.94 2.81 12.18
N VAL A 91 10.45 2.41 13.34
CA VAL A 91 10.72 0.98 13.62
C VAL A 91 9.42 0.18 13.58
N LEU A 92 8.35 0.70 14.19
CA LEU A 92 7.04 0.06 14.15
C LEU A 92 6.48 -0.02 12.72
N PHE A 93 6.63 1.05 11.92
CA PHE A 93 6.22 1.07 10.52
C PHE A 93 6.94 0.00 9.69
N VAL A 94 8.28 -0.10 9.81
CA VAL A 94 9.06 -1.13 9.13
C VAL A 94 8.63 -2.53 9.59
N PHE A 95 8.40 -2.72 10.88
CA PHE A 95 7.91 -3.99 11.42
C PHE A 95 6.54 -4.36 10.82
N MET A 96 5.61 -3.41 10.76
CA MET A 96 4.29 -3.63 10.14
C MET A 96 4.41 -3.93 8.65
N THR A 97 5.33 -3.27 7.94
CA THR A 97 5.60 -3.56 6.52
C THR A 97 6.08 -5.01 6.34
N ILE A 98 7.02 -5.46 7.16
CA ILE A 98 7.50 -6.85 7.14
C ILE A 98 6.34 -7.82 7.41
N LEU A 99 5.51 -7.52 8.40
CA LEU A 99 4.37 -8.34 8.76
C LEU A 99 3.38 -8.46 7.60
N VAL A 100 3.02 -7.34 6.95
CA VAL A 100 2.11 -7.33 5.80
C VAL A 100 2.67 -8.11 4.63
N VAL A 101 3.94 -7.89 4.25
CA VAL A 101 4.59 -8.61 3.15
C VAL A 101 4.62 -10.11 3.43
N THR A 102 4.96 -10.51 4.65
CA THR A 102 5.01 -11.93 5.05
C THR A 102 3.61 -12.55 5.06
N ALA A 103 2.61 -11.86 5.61
CA ALA A 103 1.24 -12.35 5.67
C ALA A 103 0.63 -12.52 4.28
N VAL A 104 0.77 -11.51 3.42
CA VAL A 104 0.25 -11.55 2.03
C VAL A 104 0.95 -12.64 1.21
N SER A 105 2.27 -12.75 1.33
CA SER A 105 3.04 -13.79 0.61
C SER A 105 2.65 -15.20 1.06
N ASN A 106 2.44 -15.43 2.37
CA ASN A 106 1.97 -16.73 2.85
C ASN A 106 0.51 -16.98 2.48
N GLY A 107 -0.35 -15.96 2.53
CA GLY A 107 -1.74 -16.04 2.07
C GLY A 107 -1.83 -16.42 0.59
N ALA A 108 -1.04 -15.79 -0.27
CA ALA A 108 -0.96 -16.14 -1.68
C ALA A 108 -0.49 -17.60 -1.88
N ASN A 109 0.52 -18.04 -1.13
CA ASN A 109 1.00 -19.43 -1.22
C ASN A 109 -0.03 -20.47 -0.74
N LEU A 110 -0.87 -20.14 0.25
CA LEU A 110 -1.98 -21.00 0.67
C LEU A 110 -3.11 -21.03 -0.36
N ASN A 111 -3.30 -19.92 -1.07
CA ASN A 111 -4.32 -19.79 -2.12
C ASN A 111 -3.93 -20.47 -3.44
N ASP A 112 -2.67 -20.87 -3.59
CA ASP A 112 -2.12 -21.53 -4.79
C ASP A 112 -2.37 -23.05 -4.81
N GLY A 113 -3.38 -23.51 -4.09
CA GLY A 113 -3.76 -24.93 -4.04
C GLY A 113 -4.70 -25.41 -5.15
N MET A 114 -5.28 -24.50 -5.93
CA MET A 114 -6.19 -24.80 -7.03
C MET A 114 -5.79 -24.01 -8.27
N ASP A 115 -5.86 -24.67 -9.42
CA ASP A 115 -5.47 -24.08 -10.70
C ASP A 115 -6.25 -22.79 -10.99
N GLY A 116 -5.52 -21.71 -11.24
CA GLY A 116 -6.07 -20.39 -11.53
C GLY A 116 -6.58 -19.57 -10.33
N MET A 117 -6.78 -20.16 -9.15
CA MET A 117 -7.38 -19.45 -8.01
C MET A 117 -6.48 -18.31 -7.50
N CYS A 118 -5.18 -18.53 -7.35
CA CYS A 118 -4.24 -17.50 -6.95
C CYS A 118 -4.18 -16.34 -7.95
N ALA A 119 -4.12 -16.67 -9.26
CA ALA A 119 -4.09 -15.67 -10.32
C ALA A 119 -5.41 -14.89 -10.42
N GLY A 120 -6.56 -15.57 -10.28
CA GLY A 120 -7.87 -14.92 -10.27
C GLY A 120 -8.05 -13.94 -9.12
N ASN A 121 -7.75 -14.37 -7.90
CA ASN A 121 -7.81 -13.49 -6.73
C ASN A 121 -6.82 -12.32 -6.83
N SER A 122 -5.61 -12.57 -7.36
CA SER A 122 -4.63 -11.52 -7.58
C SER A 122 -5.08 -10.51 -8.63
N ALA A 123 -5.79 -10.94 -9.67
CA ALA A 123 -6.37 -10.03 -10.66
C ALA A 123 -7.45 -9.13 -10.04
N ILE A 124 -8.35 -9.69 -9.22
CA ILE A 124 -9.39 -8.91 -8.53
C ILE A 124 -8.75 -7.88 -7.58
N ILE A 125 -7.77 -8.30 -6.79
CA ILE A 125 -7.02 -7.40 -5.89
C ILE A 125 -6.31 -6.33 -6.71
N GLY A 126 -5.70 -6.71 -7.84
CA GLY A 126 -5.04 -5.81 -8.77
C GLY A 126 -5.97 -4.71 -9.30
N VAL A 127 -7.20 -5.07 -9.69
CA VAL A 127 -8.22 -4.10 -10.11
C VAL A 127 -8.54 -3.12 -8.98
N ALA A 128 -8.79 -3.61 -7.77
CA ALA A 128 -9.09 -2.76 -6.62
C ALA A 128 -7.95 -1.79 -6.31
N LEU A 129 -6.70 -2.27 -6.29
CA LEU A 129 -5.52 -1.43 -6.06
C LEU A 129 -5.29 -0.44 -7.20
N GLY A 130 -5.54 -0.83 -8.45
CA GLY A 130 -5.47 0.07 -9.60
C GLY A 130 -6.48 1.23 -9.50
N ILE A 131 -7.71 0.93 -9.10
CA ILE A 131 -8.75 1.96 -8.85
C ILE A 131 -8.30 2.88 -7.71
N LEU A 132 -7.81 2.33 -6.59
CA LEU A 132 -7.32 3.14 -5.48
C LEU A 132 -6.14 4.03 -5.88
N ALA A 133 -5.20 3.52 -6.67
CA ALA A 133 -4.07 4.30 -7.18
C ALA A 133 -4.56 5.45 -8.06
N TYR A 134 -5.52 5.18 -8.96
CA TYR A 134 -6.12 6.21 -9.81
C TYR A 134 -6.82 7.30 -8.99
N VAL A 135 -7.67 6.92 -8.06
CA VAL A 135 -8.42 7.86 -7.23
C VAL A 135 -7.50 8.67 -6.32
N SER A 136 -6.49 8.04 -5.73
CA SER A 136 -5.49 8.71 -4.89
C SER A 136 -4.59 9.68 -5.66
N SER A 137 -4.49 9.53 -6.98
CA SER A 137 -3.71 10.45 -7.82
C SER A 137 -4.44 11.75 -8.17
N HIS A 138 -5.76 11.81 -7.96
CA HIS A 138 -6.60 12.95 -8.31
C HIS A 138 -7.09 13.67 -7.05
N ILE A 139 -6.73 14.94 -6.92
CA ILE A 139 -7.08 15.77 -5.76
C ILE A 139 -8.59 15.76 -5.46
N GLN A 140 -9.42 15.93 -6.49
CA GLN A 140 -10.88 16.01 -6.34
C GLN A 140 -11.46 14.68 -5.84
N PHE A 141 -11.05 13.56 -6.41
CA PHE A 141 -11.52 12.25 -5.99
C PHE A 141 -11.01 11.86 -4.61
N ALA A 142 -9.73 12.14 -4.32
CA ALA A 142 -9.15 11.89 -3.02
C ALA A 142 -9.88 12.68 -1.92
N ALA A 143 -10.17 13.95 -2.17
CA ALA A 143 -10.92 14.79 -1.24
C ALA A 143 -12.38 14.33 -1.06
N TYR A 144 -13.07 13.99 -2.16
CA TYR A 144 -14.46 13.53 -2.10
C TYR A 144 -14.60 12.22 -1.32
N LEU A 145 -13.69 11.29 -1.54
CA LEU A 145 -13.69 9.98 -0.86
C LEU A 145 -12.99 10.00 0.50
N ASN A 146 -12.44 11.15 0.91
CA ASN A 146 -11.68 11.32 2.15
C ASN A 146 -10.56 10.29 2.29
N ILE A 147 -9.84 10.06 1.19
CA ILE A 147 -8.65 9.19 1.14
C ILE A 147 -7.40 10.05 0.94
N MET A 148 -6.27 9.44 1.25
CA MET A 148 -4.96 10.09 1.15
C MET A 148 -4.63 10.44 -0.32
N TYR A 149 -4.26 11.70 -0.57
CA TYR A 149 -3.76 12.12 -1.87
C TYR A 149 -2.27 11.79 -1.99
N ILE A 150 -1.91 11.02 -3.02
CA ILE A 150 -0.54 10.59 -3.28
C ILE A 150 -0.14 11.07 -4.68
N PRO A 151 0.62 12.17 -4.78
CA PRO A 151 1.11 12.67 -6.06
C PRO A 151 1.92 11.60 -6.79
N GLY A 152 1.68 11.46 -8.10
CA GLY A 152 2.44 10.50 -8.94
C GLY A 152 1.96 9.05 -8.87
N SER A 153 0.97 8.72 -8.03
CA SER A 153 0.43 7.34 -7.95
C SER A 153 -0.27 6.88 -9.25
N GLN A 154 -0.55 7.80 -10.17
CA GLN A 154 -1.08 7.47 -11.50
C GLN A 154 -0.19 6.52 -12.31
N GLU A 155 1.12 6.55 -12.11
CA GLU A 155 2.05 5.64 -12.80
C GLU A 155 1.84 4.19 -12.34
N LEU A 156 1.42 3.98 -11.09
CA LEU A 156 1.07 2.66 -10.59
C LEU A 156 -0.15 2.07 -11.32
N VAL A 157 -1.04 2.91 -11.86
CA VAL A 157 -2.20 2.43 -12.64
C VAL A 157 -1.74 1.70 -13.90
N VAL A 158 -0.73 2.24 -14.59
CA VAL A 158 -0.15 1.61 -15.79
C VAL A 158 0.44 0.24 -15.43
N PHE A 159 1.21 0.18 -14.34
CA PHE A 159 1.76 -1.08 -13.84
C PHE A 159 0.65 -2.08 -13.49
N MET A 160 -0.39 -1.64 -12.78
CA MET A 160 -1.52 -2.51 -12.38
C MET A 160 -2.30 -3.01 -13.59
N CYS A 161 -2.52 -2.18 -14.62
CA CYS A 161 -3.16 -2.62 -15.86
C CYS A 161 -2.35 -3.72 -16.57
N ALA A 162 -1.03 -3.54 -16.66
CA ALA A 162 -0.15 -4.55 -17.24
C ALA A 162 -0.15 -5.86 -16.44
N PHE A 163 -0.10 -5.75 -15.10
CA PHE A 163 -0.16 -6.90 -14.19
C PHE A 163 -1.48 -7.66 -14.33
N ILE A 164 -2.62 -6.96 -14.32
CA ILE A 164 -3.94 -7.56 -14.49
C ILE A 164 -4.05 -8.25 -15.86
N GLY A 165 -3.59 -7.59 -16.93
CA GLY A 165 -3.59 -8.15 -18.28
C GLY A 165 -2.77 -9.43 -18.36
N ALA A 166 -1.60 -9.48 -17.73
CA ALA A 166 -0.77 -10.68 -17.65
C ALA A 166 -1.47 -11.83 -16.90
N LEU A 167 -2.14 -11.51 -15.78
CA LEU A 167 -2.90 -12.51 -15.01
C LEU A 167 -4.10 -13.06 -15.77
N ILE A 168 -4.84 -12.22 -16.50
CA ILE A 168 -5.97 -12.64 -17.32
C ILE A 168 -5.46 -13.55 -18.45
N GLY A 169 -4.35 -13.17 -19.11
CA GLY A 169 -3.72 -14.01 -20.14
C GLY A 169 -3.26 -15.36 -19.57
N PHE A 170 -2.65 -15.36 -18.40
CA PHE A 170 -2.27 -16.60 -17.71
C PHE A 170 -3.48 -17.49 -17.40
N LEU A 171 -4.56 -16.90 -16.84
CA LEU A 171 -5.79 -17.63 -16.53
C LEU A 171 -6.40 -18.29 -17.76
N TRP A 172 -6.39 -17.57 -18.90
CA TRP A 172 -6.93 -18.11 -20.15
C TRP A 172 -6.27 -19.42 -20.58
N TYR A 173 -4.96 -19.55 -20.37
CA TYR A 173 -4.21 -20.75 -20.76
C TYR A 173 -4.09 -21.80 -19.64
N ASN A 174 -4.31 -21.43 -18.38
CA ASN A 174 -4.10 -22.31 -17.23
C ASN A 174 -5.38 -22.85 -16.61
N ALA A 175 -6.56 -22.38 -17.04
CA ALA A 175 -7.85 -22.82 -16.53
C ALA A 175 -8.45 -24.03 -17.31
N TYR A 176 -7.66 -24.66 -18.18
CA TYR A 176 -8.05 -25.85 -18.95
C TYR A 176 -7.19 -27.03 -18.59
#